data_a98fa94b6612fc3cc55e3396c353b233
#
_entry.id   a98fa94b6612fc3cc55e3396c353b233
#
_cell.length_a   1.000
_cell.length_b   1.000
_cell.length_c   1.000
_cell.angle_alpha   90.00
_cell.angle_beta   90.00
_cell.angle_gamma   90.00
#
_symmetry.space_group_name_H-M   'P 1'
#
loop_
_entity.id
_entity.type
_entity.pdbx_description
1 polymer ?
#
loop_
_entity_poly.entity_id
_entity_poly.type
_entity_poly.pdbx_seq_one_letter_code
_entity_poly.pdbx_strand_id
1 'polypeptide(L)'
;MLTHLGAGEAGKTTIIKQMKLLHASGFSIPEREVFRAFIFGNLVASMQSILSAMDDHGIGLANRENEQYLPIFATIPRVTNGTPFPPEYQQAIKALWRDASVQKSYRLGHTYALADNVHYYFKAIDRIYEHGYLPDDSDILRCRVKSTGITETTFHIGNLTYRMFDVGGQRSERKKWIHCFEGVTAVLFMAAISGYDQCLIEDKDA
;
A
#
# COMPACT_ATOMS: atom_id res chain seq x y z
N MET A 1 -2.88 -24.32 12.71
CA MET A 1 -3.34 -23.47 11.59
C MET A 1 -3.86 -22.16 12.13
N LEU A 2 -3.42 -21.03 11.58
CA LEU A 2 -3.79 -19.68 12.02
C LEU A 2 -4.48 -18.91 10.89
N THR A 3 -5.58 -18.24 11.18
CA THR A 3 -6.29 -17.41 10.21
C THR A 3 -6.28 -15.94 10.66
N HIS A 4 -5.87 -15.04 9.77
CA HIS A 4 -5.90 -13.60 10.03
C HIS A 4 -7.21 -13.00 9.50
N LEU A 5 -8.01 -12.47 10.39
CA LEU A 5 -9.23 -11.74 10.06
C LEU A 5 -9.09 -10.26 10.41
N GLY A 6 -9.95 -9.43 9.85
CA GLY A 6 -9.99 -7.99 10.10
C GLY A 6 -10.37 -7.20 8.87
N ALA A 7 -10.70 -5.94 9.04
CA ALA A 7 -11.06 -5.02 7.97
C ALA A 7 -9.95 -4.89 6.91
N GLY A 8 -10.27 -4.28 5.78
CA GLY A 8 -9.25 -3.81 4.84
C GLY A 8 -8.23 -2.94 5.58
N GLU A 9 -6.94 -3.07 5.23
CA GLU A 9 -5.86 -2.23 5.77
C GLU A 9 -5.53 -2.39 7.26
N ALA A 10 -6.11 -3.40 7.94
CA ALA A 10 -5.82 -3.68 9.36
C ALA A 10 -4.43 -4.31 9.61
N GLY A 11 -3.54 -4.36 8.62
CA GLY A 11 -2.17 -4.86 8.80
C GLY A 11 -1.99 -6.38 8.63
N LYS A 12 -3.01 -7.14 8.23
CA LYS A 12 -2.96 -8.61 8.06
C LYS A 12 -1.78 -9.07 7.20
N THR A 13 -1.69 -8.58 5.98
CA THR A 13 -0.61 -8.90 5.04
C THR A 13 0.75 -8.42 5.54
N THR A 14 0.80 -7.32 6.29
CA THR A 14 2.03 -6.80 6.88
C THR A 14 2.62 -7.77 7.90
N ILE A 15 1.79 -8.40 8.73
CA ILE A 15 2.23 -9.44 9.67
C ILE A 15 2.84 -10.63 8.92
N ILE A 16 2.20 -11.09 7.84
CA ILE A 16 2.74 -12.20 7.04
C ILE A 16 4.08 -11.83 6.40
N LYS A 17 4.21 -10.61 5.88
CA LYS A 17 5.50 -10.11 5.37
C LYS A 17 6.57 -10.10 6.47
N GLN A 18 6.22 -9.62 7.66
CA GLN A 18 7.12 -9.61 8.81
C GLN A 18 7.52 -11.02 9.23
N MET A 19 6.58 -11.96 9.30
CA MET A 19 6.86 -13.36 9.60
C MET A 19 7.79 -13.99 8.57
N LYS A 20 7.64 -13.63 7.29
CA LYS A 20 8.53 -14.08 6.22
C LYS A 20 9.97 -13.59 6.41
N LEU A 21 10.15 -12.36 6.87
CA LEU A 21 11.46 -11.78 7.19
C LEU A 21 12.11 -12.45 8.41
N LEU A 22 11.33 -12.75 9.43
CA LEU A 22 11.83 -13.28 10.71
C LEU A 22 12.05 -14.81 10.69
N HIS A 23 11.22 -15.56 9.98
CA HIS A 23 11.12 -17.02 10.10
C HIS A 23 11.25 -17.76 8.76
N ALA A 24 11.57 -17.04 7.69
CA ALA A 24 11.89 -17.60 6.39
C ALA A 24 13.12 -16.90 5.82
N SER A 25 13.48 -17.16 4.57
CA SER A 25 14.66 -16.55 3.89
C SER A 25 14.41 -15.09 3.42
N GLY A 26 13.39 -14.41 3.93
CA GLY A 26 13.01 -13.07 3.49
C GLY A 26 12.44 -13.06 2.06
N PHE A 27 12.71 -12.01 1.31
CA PHE A 27 12.24 -11.84 -0.06
C PHE A 27 13.37 -12.04 -1.06
N SER A 28 13.18 -12.95 -2.00
CA SER A 28 14.08 -13.19 -3.12
C SER A 28 14.11 -12.01 -4.10
N ILE A 29 15.15 -11.92 -4.95
CA ILE A 29 15.26 -10.89 -5.99
C ILE A 29 14.01 -10.85 -6.89
N PRO A 30 13.48 -11.97 -7.42
CA PRO A 30 12.26 -11.95 -8.21
C PRO A 30 11.04 -11.40 -7.48
N GLU A 31 10.90 -11.71 -6.18
CA GLU A 31 9.80 -11.15 -5.37
C GLU A 31 9.96 -9.65 -5.15
N ARG A 32 11.18 -9.18 -4.91
CA ARG A 32 11.47 -7.74 -4.78
C ARG A 32 11.14 -6.98 -6.06
N GLU A 33 11.41 -7.55 -7.23
CA GLU A 33 11.02 -6.97 -8.53
C GLU A 33 9.49 -6.85 -8.68
N VAL A 34 8.73 -7.82 -8.19
CA VAL A 34 7.26 -7.72 -8.16
C VAL A 34 6.82 -6.56 -7.24
N PHE A 35 7.41 -6.45 -6.05
CA PHE A 35 7.12 -5.34 -5.13
C PHE A 35 7.53 -3.98 -5.70
N ARG A 36 8.58 -3.92 -6.50
CA ARG A 36 9.03 -2.71 -7.19
C ARG A 36 7.90 -2.09 -8.03
N ALA A 37 7.21 -2.91 -8.82
CA ALA A 37 6.08 -2.46 -9.61
C ALA A 37 4.91 -1.97 -8.74
N PHE A 38 4.60 -2.67 -7.63
CA PHE A 38 3.57 -2.24 -6.69
C PHE A 38 3.93 -0.92 -6.00
N ILE A 39 5.19 -0.70 -5.63
CA ILE A 39 5.65 0.55 -5.00
C ILE A 39 5.46 1.72 -5.95
N PHE A 40 5.80 1.56 -7.22
CA PHE A 40 5.53 2.58 -8.21
C PHE A 40 4.03 2.88 -8.35
N GLY A 41 3.19 1.83 -8.42
CA GLY A 41 1.73 1.99 -8.40
C GLY A 41 1.23 2.72 -7.16
N ASN A 42 1.81 2.45 -5.97
CA ASN A 42 1.47 3.15 -4.73
C ASN A 42 1.84 4.64 -4.79
N LEU A 43 3.02 4.99 -5.35
CA LEU A 43 3.44 6.38 -5.54
C LEU A 43 2.42 7.16 -6.39
N VAL A 44 2.07 6.61 -7.55
CA VAL A 44 1.14 7.26 -8.47
C VAL A 44 -0.27 7.35 -7.87
N ALA A 45 -0.80 6.25 -7.34
CA ALA A 45 -2.12 6.22 -6.74
C ALA A 45 -2.26 7.17 -5.54
N SER A 46 -1.19 7.32 -4.74
CA SER A 46 -1.18 8.25 -3.61
C SER A 46 -1.30 9.70 -4.08
N MET A 47 -0.57 10.09 -5.12
CA MET A 47 -0.68 11.45 -5.68
C MET A 47 -2.05 11.66 -6.32
N GLN A 48 -2.58 10.67 -7.06
CA GLN A 48 -3.94 10.73 -7.59
C GLN A 48 -4.99 10.95 -6.50
N SER A 49 -4.89 10.23 -5.37
CA SER A 49 -5.83 10.38 -4.25
C SER A 49 -5.79 11.79 -3.66
N ILE A 50 -4.59 12.38 -3.50
CA ILE A 50 -4.43 13.75 -3.00
C ILE A 50 -5.03 14.77 -3.99
N LEU A 51 -4.73 14.63 -5.28
CA LEU A 51 -5.22 15.54 -6.32
C LEU A 51 -6.75 15.44 -6.47
N SER A 52 -7.31 14.24 -6.41
CA SER A 52 -8.76 14.04 -6.41
C SER A 52 -9.43 14.71 -5.21
N ALA A 53 -8.87 14.56 -4.00
CA ALA A 53 -9.39 15.21 -2.82
C ALA A 53 -9.28 16.74 -2.90
N MET A 54 -8.24 17.29 -3.55
CA MET A 54 -8.14 18.71 -3.81
C MET A 54 -9.25 19.21 -4.74
N ASP A 55 -9.54 18.46 -5.79
CA ASP A 55 -10.62 18.77 -6.74
C ASP A 55 -11.98 18.72 -6.05
N ASP A 56 -12.27 17.64 -5.30
CA ASP A 56 -13.51 17.47 -4.53
C ASP A 56 -13.76 18.62 -3.54
N HIS A 57 -12.69 19.24 -3.00
CA HIS A 57 -12.77 20.36 -2.05
C HIS A 57 -12.59 21.73 -2.69
N GLY A 58 -12.45 21.81 -4.01
CA GLY A 58 -12.21 23.07 -4.74
C GLY A 58 -10.88 23.74 -4.38
N ILE A 59 -9.86 22.95 -4.02
CA ILE A 59 -8.53 23.43 -3.64
C ILE A 59 -7.63 23.44 -4.89
N GLY A 60 -7.32 24.60 -5.44
CA GLY A 60 -6.35 24.76 -6.53
C GLY A 60 -4.90 24.63 -6.04
N LEU A 61 -3.96 24.39 -6.97
CA LEU A 61 -2.53 24.40 -6.68
C LEU A 61 -2.05 25.80 -6.27
N ALA A 62 -1.15 25.88 -5.30
CA ALA A 62 -0.55 27.13 -4.86
C ALA A 62 0.38 27.71 -5.93
N ASN A 63 1.14 26.87 -6.62
CA ASN A 63 1.93 27.25 -7.79
C ASN A 63 1.25 26.75 -9.07
N ARG A 64 0.76 27.69 -9.90
CA ARG A 64 0.09 27.35 -11.17
C ARG A 64 0.99 26.64 -12.18
N GLU A 65 2.29 26.83 -12.12
CA GLU A 65 3.22 26.11 -12.98
C GLU A 65 3.14 24.59 -12.77
N ASN A 66 2.70 24.13 -11.59
CA ASN A 66 2.52 22.72 -11.31
C ASN A 66 1.32 22.10 -12.04
N GLU A 67 0.41 22.89 -12.61
CA GLU A 67 -0.75 22.39 -13.38
C GLU A 67 -0.31 21.54 -14.58
N GLN A 68 0.87 21.81 -15.15
CA GLN A 68 1.45 21.01 -16.23
C GLN A 68 1.65 19.53 -15.88
N TYR A 69 1.75 19.20 -14.58
CA TYR A 69 1.96 17.82 -14.10
C TYR A 69 0.65 17.04 -13.89
N LEU A 70 -0.50 17.70 -13.82
CA LEU A 70 -1.78 17.05 -13.55
C LEU A 70 -2.15 15.95 -14.57
N PRO A 71 -1.95 16.18 -15.89
CA PRO A 71 -2.28 15.16 -16.89
C PRO A 71 -1.50 13.85 -16.74
N ILE A 72 -0.31 13.87 -16.15
CA ILE A 72 0.53 12.69 -15.94
C ILE A 72 -0.18 11.69 -15.03
N PHE A 73 -0.98 12.18 -14.07
CA PHE A 73 -1.70 11.35 -13.10
C PHE A 73 -3.09 10.91 -13.57
N ALA A 74 -3.49 11.16 -14.82
CA ALA A 74 -4.77 10.67 -15.34
C ALA A 74 -4.84 9.13 -15.40
N THR A 75 -3.70 8.46 -15.56
CA THR A 75 -3.60 7.00 -15.59
C THR A 75 -2.39 6.50 -14.81
N ILE A 76 -2.48 5.26 -14.31
CA ILE A 76 -1.32 4.57 -13.72
C ILE A 76 -0.67 3.75 -14.85
N PRO A 77 0.58 4.05 -15.24
CA PRO A 77 1.26 3.30 -16.27
C PRO A 77 1.59 1.89 -15.78
N ARG A 78 1.54 0.93 -16.68
CA ARG A 78 2.03 -0.42 -16.38
C ARG A 78 3.55 -0.43 -16.41
N VAL A 79 4.13 -0.82 -15.29
CA VAL A 79 5.57 -1.06 -15.16
C VAL A 79 5.80 -2.56 -15.14
N THR A 80 6.66 -3.05 -16.02
CA THR A 80 7.08 -4.45 -16.07
C THR A 80 8.40 -4.65 -15.33
N ASN A 81 8.70 -5.89 -14.94
CA ASN A 81 9.95 -6.22 -14.27
C ASN A 81 11.16 -5.80 -15.12
N GLY A 82 12.16 -5.22 -14.48
CA GLY A 82 13.39 -4.76 -15.12
C GLY A 82 13.28 -3.43 -15.89
N THR A 83 12.08 -2.89 -16.11
CA THR A 83 11.96 -1.59 -16.79
C THR A 83 12.12 -0.42 -15.80
N PRO A 84 12.85 0.65 -16.17
CA PRO A 84 12.91 1.86 -15.33
C PRO A 84 11.53 2.47 -15.14
N PHE A 85 11.33 3.12 -13.98
CA PHE A 85 10.15 3.94 -13.80
C PHE A 85 10.21 5.16 -14.73
N PRO A 86 9.06 5.60 -15.31
CA PRO A 86 9.04 6.78 -16.19
C PRO A 86 9.49 8.02 -15.41
N PRO A 87 10.57 8.71 -15.86
CA PRO A 87 11.21 9.79 -15.08
C PRO A 87 10.33 11.02 -14.89
N GLU A 88 9.35 11.24 -15.77
CA GLU A 88 8.39 12.33 -15.67
C GLU A 88 7.58 12.29 -14.36
N TYR A 89 7.28 11.10 -13.83
CA TYR A 89 6.58 10.97 -12.56
C TYR A 89 7.44 11.40 -11.37
N GLN A 90 8.77 11.18 -11.41
CA GLN A 90 9.66 11.65 -10.36
C GLN A 90 9.60 13.18 -10.24
N GLN A 91 9.74 13.87 -11.37
CA GLN A 91 9.72 15.33 -11.40
C GLN A 91 8.36 15.87 -10.95
N ALA A 92 7.26 15.28 -11.47
CA ALA A 92 5.90 15.65 -11.13
C ALA A 92 5.62 15.47 -9.63
N ILE A 93 5.93 14.30 -9.06
CA ILE A 93 5.72 14.05 -7.63
C ILE A 93 6.54 15.01 -6.77
N LYS A 94 7.81 15.26 -7.11
CA LYS A 94 8.67 16.18 -6.36
C LYS A 94 8.15 17.64 -6.41
N ALA A 95 7.66 18.09 -7.55
CA ALA A 95 7.12 19.42 -7.72
C ALA A 95 5.80 19.58 -6.94
N LEU A 96 4.86 18.67 -7.16
CA LEU A 96 3.56 18.68 -6.49
C LEU A 96 3.69 18.46 -4.97
N TRP A 97 4.59 17.59 -4.50
CA TRP A 97 4.79 17.38 -3.07
C TRP A 97 5.29 18.61 -2.31
N ARG A 98 5.97 19.53 -3.00
CA ARG A 98 6.42 20.82 -2.44
C ARG A 98 5.33 21.90 -2.46
N ASP A 99 4.25 21.68 -3.19
CA ASP A 99 3.15 22.64 -3.29
C ASP A 99 2.39 22.74 -1.97
N ALA A 100 2.15 23.98 -1.49
CA ALA A 100 1.53 24.22 -0.20
C ALA A 100 0.08 23.69 -0.13
N SER A 101 -0.66 23.75 -1.26
CA SER A 101 -2.03 23.22 -1.33
C SER A 101 -2.05 21.70 -1.27
N VAL A 102 -1.11 21.02 -1.95
CA VAL A 102 -0.92 19.57 -1.87
C VAL A 102 -0.59 19.15 -0.44
N GLN A 103 0.31 19.86 0.24
CA GLN A 103 0.62 19.61 1.66
C GLN A 103 -0.58 19.84 2.57
N LYS A 104 -1.43 20.84 2.28
CA LYS A 104 -2.67 21.07 3.03
C LYS A 104 -3.64 19.90 2.85
N SER A 105 -3.86 19.44 1.62
CA SER A 105 -4.72 18.29 1.32
C SER A 105 -4.17 17.01 1.95
N TYR A 106 -2.86 16.78 1.89
CA TYR A 106 -2.20 15.64 2.54
C TYR A 106 -2.53 15.56 4.04
N ARG A 107 -2.53 16.69 4.76
CA ARG A 107 -2.88 16.73 6.20
C ARG A 107 -4.34 16.36 6.49
N LEU A 108 -5.21 16.47 5.49
CA LEU A 108 -6.61 16.07 5.55
C LEU A 108 -6.82 14.60 5.09
N GLY A 109 -5.73 13.85 4.90
CA GLY A 109 -5.75 12.49 4.36
C GLY A 109 -6.68 11.50 5.10
N HIS A 110 -6.93 11.73 6.39
CA HIS A 110 -7.89 10.95 7.18
C HIS A 110 -9.33 11.07 6.66
N THR A 111 -9.68 12.17 6.00
CA THR A 111 -11.05 12.40 5.48
C THR A 111 -11.35 11.68 4.17
N TYR A 112 -10.32 11.19 3.46
CA TYR A 112 -10.47 10.51 2.17
C TYR A 112 -9.65 9.20 2.06
N ALA A 113 -9.34 8.59 3.20
CA ALA A 113 -8.64 7.31 3.30
C ALA A 113 -7.29 7.26 2.55
N LEU A 114 -6.45 8.28 2.72
CA LEU A 114 -5.11 8.32 2.15
C LEU A 114 -4.22 7.23 2.77
N ALA A 115 -3.41 6.58 1.95
CA ALA A 115 -2.53 5.52 2.40
C ALA A 115 -1.43 6.03 3.35
N ASP A 116 -1.12 5.29 4.43
CA ASP A 116 -0.13 5.66 5.46
C ASP A 116 1.30 5.76 4.93
N ASN A 117 1.58 5.08 3.82
CA ASN A 117 2.92 4.98 3.23
C ASN A 117 3.33 6.20 2.38
N VAL A 118 2.43 7.15 2.14
CA VAL A 118 2.65 8.31 1.26
C VAL A 118 3.90 9.08 1.63
N HIS A 119 4.00 9.51 2.89
CA HIS A 119 5.16 10.29 3.36
C HIS A 119 6.48 9.54 3.19
N TYR A 120 6.47 8.26 3.50
CA TYR A 120 7.66 7.42 3.39
C TYR A 120 8.17 7.36 1.95
N TYR A 121 7.30 7.03 1.00
CA TYR A 121 7.71 6.88 -0.39
C TYR A 121 8.05 8.21 -1.06
N PHE A 122 7.29 9.28 -0.78
CA PHE A 122 7.58 10.57 -1.37
C PHE A 122 8.90 11.15 -0.85
N LYS A 123 9.27 10.87 0.41
CA LYS A 123 10.58 11.21 0.95
C LYS A 123 11.70 10.38 0.33
N ALA A 124 11.43 9.12 0.01
CA ALA A 124 12.40 8.19 -0.57
C ALA A 124 12.44 8.24 -2.11
N ILE A 125 11.76 9.19 -2.76
CA ILE A 125 11.53 9.18 -4.21
C ILE A 125 12.83 9.17 -5.02
N ASP A 126 13.86 9.87 -4.59
CA ASP A 126 15.14 9.90 -5.30
C ASP A 126 15.80 8.52 -5.28
N ARG A 127 15.81 7.83 -4.13
CA ARG A 127 16.33 6.47 -4.00
C ARG A 127 15.52 5.46 -4.84
N ILE A 128 14.20 5.62 -4.88
CA ILE A 128 13.30 4.73 -5.65
C ILE A 128 13.53 4.86 -7.17
N TYR A 129 14.01 6.02 -7.62
CA TYR A 129 14.32 6.28 -9.03
C TYR A 129 15.79 6.06 -9.39
N GLU A 130 16.64 5.64 -8.46
CA GLU A 130 18.03 5.27 -8.74
C GLU A 130 18.11 4.09 -9.72
N HIS A 131 19.11 4.12 -10.56
CA HIS A 131 19.36 3.00 -11.48
C HIS A 131 19.61 1.72 -10.70
N GLY A 132 18.90 0.66 -11.07
CA GLY A 132 19.00 -0.64 -10.39
C GLY A 132 18.29 -0.70 -9.03
N TYR A 133 17.41 0.28 -8.71
CA TYR A 133 16.61 0.22 -7.50
C TYR A 133 15.90 -1.12 -7.35
N LEU A 134 16.15 -1.76 -6.23
CA LEU A 134 15.46 -2.96 -5.77
C LEU A 134 14.94 -2.69 -4.35
N PRO A 135 13.63 -2.90 -4.09
CA PRO A 135 13.03 -2.61 -2.79
C PRO A 135 13.73 -3.32 -1.64
N ASP A 136 14.02 -2.59 -0.58
CA ASP A 136 14.47 -3.16 0.68
C ASP A 136 13.29 -3.72 1.50
N ASP A 137 13.57 -4.32 2.64
CA ASP A 137 12.54 -4.91 3.50
C ASP A 137 11.58 -3.84 4.06
N SER A 138 12.08 -2.64 4.33
CA SER A 138 11.26 -1.51 4.78
C SER A 138 10.31 -1.03 3.70
N ASP A 139 10.77 -1.00 2.44
CA ASP A 139 9.92 -0.70 1.30
C ASP A 139 8.81 -1.75 1.17
N ILE A 140 9.18 -3.03 1.22
CA ILE A 140 8.22 -4.13 1.06
C ILE A 140 7.17 -4.13 2.18
N LEU A 141 7.59 -3.94 3.43
CA LEU A 141 6.66 -3.91 4.56
C LEU A 141 5.61 -2.81 4.41
N ARG A 142 6.02 -1.64 3.92
CA ARG A 142 5.13 -0.49 3.71
C ARG A 142 4.37 -0.54 2.40
N CYS A 143 4.76 -1.44 1.48
CA CYS A 143 4.08 -1.56 0.20
C CYS A 143 2.66 -2.08 0.38
N ARG A 144 1.70 -1.28 -0.07
CA ARG A 144 0.29 -1.64 -0.03
C ARG A 144 -0.05 -2.50 -1.26
N VAL A 145 -0.44 -3.73 -0.99
CA VAL A 145 -0.95 -4.66 -1.99
C VAL A 145 -2.33 -5.12 -1.55
N LYS A 146 -3.31 -4.98 -2.42
CA LYS A 146 -4.67 -5.44 -2.13
C LYS A 146 -4.69 -6.96 -2.08
N SER A 147 -4.98 -7.53 -0.91
CA SER A 147 -5.19 -8.98 -0.79
C SER A 147 -6.55 -9.36 -1.37
N THR A 148 -6.55 -10.27 -2.33
CA THR A 148 -7.75 -10.85 -2.93
C THR A 148 -7.72 -12.36 -2.74
N GLY A 149 -8.86 -12.94 -2.36
CA GLY A 149 -8.94 -14.38 -2.13
C GLY A 149 -8.32 -14.81 -0.81
N ILE A 150 -7.80 -16.03 -0.79
CA ILE A 150 -7.17 -16.68 0.36
C ILE A 150 -5.77 -17.09 -0.07
N THR A 151 -4.77 -16.68 0.68
CA THR A 151 -3.37 -17.08 0.47
C THR A 151 -2.86 -17.80 1.71
N GLU A 152 -2.29 -18.98 1.53
CA GLU A 152 -1.64 -19.72 2.60
C GLU A 152 -0.13 -19.52 2.56
N THR A 153 0.47 -19.28 3.73
CA THR A 153 1.91 -19.22 3.90
C THR A 153 2.31 -20.11 5.07
N THR A 154 3.33 -20.94 4.87
CA THR A 154 3.84 -21.86 5.89
C THR A 154 5.16 -21.35 6.44
N PHE A 155 5.30 -21.36 7.77
CA PHE A 155 6.51 -21.01 8.50
C PHE A 155 6.92 -22.16 9.44
N HIS A 156 8.23 -22.35 9.59
CA HIS A 156 8.82 -23.30 10.52
C HIS A 156 9.49 -22.51 11.65
N ILE A 157 9.03 -22.68 12.87
CA ILE A 157 9.57 -22.01 14.06
C ILE A 157 9.87 -23.06 15.11
N GLY A 158 11.14 -23.35 15.31
CA GLY A 158 11.57 -24.49 16.12
C GLY A 158 11.05 -25.79 15.52
N ASN A 159 10.41 -26.61 16.33
CA ASN A 159 9.81 -27.89 15.91
C ASN A 159 8.35 -27.75 15.45
N LEU A 160 7.82 -26.53 15.34
CA LEU A 160 6.42 -26.29 14.99
C LEU A 160 6.29 -25.77 13.57
N THR A 161 5.26 -26.24 12.88
CA THR A 161 4.86 -25.74 11.56
C THR A 161 3.60 -24.88 11.71
N TYR A 162 3.71 -23.61 11.34
CA TYR A 162 2.63 -22.64 11.33
C TYR A 162 2.13 -22.47 9.91
N ARG A 163 0.86 -22.78 9.68
CA ARG A 163 0.16 -22.46 8.42
C ARG A 163 -0.71 -21.23 8.68
N MET A 164 -0.41 -20.13 8.01
CA MET A 164 -1.08 -18.85 8.18
C MET A 164 -1.86 -18.49 6.92
N PHE A 165 -3.13 -18.12 7.10
CA PHE A 165 -4.02 -17.70 6.02
C PHE A 165 -4.18 -16.18 6.02
N ASP A 166 -3.78 -15.53 4.91
CA ASP A 166 -4.14 -14.14 4.62
C ASP A 166 -5.42 -14.11 3.79
N VAL A 167 -6.38 -13.36 4.25
CA VAL A 167 -7.68 -13.24 3.57
C VAL A 167 -7.99 -11.77 3.30
N GLY A 168 -8.64 -11.51 2.17
CA GLY A 168 -9.11 -10.17 1.87
C GLY A 168 -10.04 -9.64 2.97
N GLY A 169 -9.78 -8.42 3.45
CA GLY A 169 -10.54 -7.80 4.53
C GLY A 169 -11.67 -6.89 4.05
N GLN A 170 -11.72 -6.54 2.77
CA GLN A 170 -12.79 -5.73 2.20
C GLN A 170 -14.14 -6.44 2.28
N ARG A 171 -15.24 -5.68 2.36
CA ARG A 171 -16.61 -6.20 2.51
C ARG A 171 -16.94 -7.30 1.48
N SER A 172 -16.54 -7.11 0.23
CA SER A 172 -16.74 -8.08 -0.86
C SER A 172 -15.97 -9.40 -0.66
N GLU A 173 -14.86 -9.38 0.08
CA GLU A 173 -14.01 -10.55 0.32
C GLU A 173 -14.43 -11.34 1.58
N ARG A 174 -15.15 -10.71 2.52
CA ARG A 174 -15.47 -11.32 3.83
C ARG A 174 -16.30 -12.62 3.71
N LYS A 175 -17.10 -12.76 2.66
CA LYS A 175 -17.84 -14.00 2.41
C LYS A 175 -16.93 -15.22 2.20
N LYS A 176 -15.68 -15.00 1.80
CA LYS A 176 -14.68 -16.07 1.62
C LYS A 176 -14.11 -16.56 2.96
N TRP A 177 -14.28 -15.83 4.05
CA TRP A 177 -13.75 -16.18 5.37
C TRP A 177 -14.28 -17.53 5.87
N ILE A 178 -15.51 -17.91 5.47
CA ILE A 178 -16.11 -19.20 5.88
C ILE A 178 -15.20 -20.39 5.55
N HIS A 179 -14.45 -20.30 4.45
CA HIS A 179 -13.56 -21.37 4.01
C HIS A 179 -12.25 -21.47 4.81
N CYS A 180 -11.99 -20.48 5.69
CA CYS A 180 -10.77 -20.43 6.49
C CYS A 180 -10.98 -20.90 7.94
N PHE A 181 -12.15 -21.36 8.30
CA PHE A 181 -12.45 -21.80 9.67
C PHE A 181 -12.29 -23.31 9.89
N GLU A 182 -12.26 -24.11 8.84
CA GLU A 182 -12.10 -25.55 8.97
C GLU A 182 -10.69 -25.91 9.44
N GLY A 183 -10.59 -26.67 10.53
CA GLY A 183 -9.32 -27.13 11.10
C GLY A 183 -8.43 -26.02 11.67
N VAL A 184 -8.95 -24.81 11.94
CA VAL A 184 -8.20 -23.70 12.52
C VAL A 184 -7.92 -23.93 13.99
N THR A 185 -6.66 -23.72 14.39
CA THR A 185 -6.23 -23.78 15.79
C THR A 185 -6.49 -22.43 16.50
N ALA A 186 -6.27 -21.32 15.80
CA ALA A 186 -6.54 -19.98 16.35
C ALA A 186 -6.89 -18.97 15.23
N VAL A 187 -7.70 -17.98 15.59
CA VAL A 187 -8.06 -16.83 14.76
C VAL A 187 -7.39 -15.61 15.35
N LEU A 188 -6.63 -14.88 14.54
CA LEU A 188 -6.05 -13.58 14.87
C LEU A 188 -6.91 -12.49 14.24
N PHE A 189 -7.64 -11.75 15.06
CA PHE A 189 -8.42 -10.62 14.58
C PHE A 189 -7.59 -9.33 14.66
N MET A 190 -7.37 -8.71 13.49
CA MET A 190 -6.56 -7.50 13.33
C MET A 190 -7.46 -6.27 13.24
N ALA A 191 -7.18 -5.28 14.08
CA ALA A 191 -7.85 -3.98 14.04
C ALA A 191 -6.81 -2.85 13.95
N ALA A 192 -7.00 -1.93 13.01
CA ALA A 192 -6.15 -0.73 12.87
C ALA A 192 -6.61 0.31 13.91
N ILE A 193 -5.87 0.44 15.02
CA ILE A 193 -6.17 1.43 16.07
C ILE A 193 -6.09 2.86 15.52
N SER A 194 -5.15 3.11 14.59
CA SER A 194 -4.99 4.41 13.92
C SER A 194 -6.14 4.80 13.00
N GLY A 195 -7.04 3.87 12.69
CA GLY A 195 -8.17 4.12 11.78
C GLY A 195 -9.43 4.65 12.47
N TYR A 196 -9.37 5.01 13.77
CA TYR A 196 -10.54 5.43 14.52
C TYR A 196 -11.18 6.73 14.01
N ASP A 197 -10.40 7.60 13.35
CA ASP A 197 -10.81 8.88 12.77
C ASP A 197 -10.77 8.88 11.23
N GLN A 198 -10.58 7.69 10.62
CA GLN A 198 -10.50 7.54 9.17
C GLN A 198 -11.81 6.99 8.61
N CYS A 199 -12.23 7.51 7.46
CA CYS A 199 -13.34 6.91 6.74
C CYS A 199 -12.91 5.60 6.05
N LEU A 200 -13.83 4.64 5.99
CA LEU A 200 -13.63 3.41 5.24
C LEU A 200 -13.74 3.68 3.74
N ILE A 201 -12.81 3.13 2.95
CA ILE A 201 -12.88 3.22 1.47
C ILE A 201 -14.18 2.62 0.92
N GLU A 202 -14.69 1.59 1.58
CA GLU A 202 -15.87 0.82 1.17
C GLU A 202 -17.19 1.35 1.75
N ASP A 203 -17.13 2.33 2.65
CA ASP A 203 -18.30 2.92 3.30
C ASP A 203 -17.94 4.33 3.79
N LYS A 204 -18.21 5.32 2.95
CA LYS A 204 -17.85 6.72 3.24
C LYS A 204 -18.71 7.36 4.34
N ASP A 205 -19.83 6.71 4.66
CA ASP A 205 -20.79 7.18 5.67
C ASP A 205 -20.67 6.44 7.01
N ALA A 206 -19.64 5.59 7.17
CA ALA A 206 -19.40 4.80 8.38
C ALA A 206 -18.40 5.48 9.32
#